data_33c066edc7f27639558856a41e957544
#
_entry.id   33c066edc7f27639558856a41e957544
#
_cell.length_a   1.000
_cell.length_b   1.000
_cell.length_c   1.000
_cell.angle_alpha   90.00
_cell.angle_beta   90.00
_cell.angle_gamma   90.00
#
_symmetry.space_group_name_H-M   'P 1'
#
loop_
_entity.id
_entity.type
_entity.pdbx_description
1 polymer ?
#
loop_
_entity_poly.entity_id
_entity_poly.type
_entity_poly.pdbx_seq_one_letter_code
_entity_poly.pdbx_strand_id
1 'polypeptide(L)'
;MSKGRLFVYLGLAILLLLAIWALSRAGKPADVTAVITPASTAVVPANLISEPPTAPPTALLTPTPLSTFPPTITPTAVPTLPPTTTPTATAVPCNQTGRIETGFFPSDIVGEMSYRIYLPPCYGENGRTYPVLYMLPGNTYTDAIWDQIGLDEAAEAGIQAGIYPPILIVMPYSGEVANFTSGGPGSYETVILQDLTAYVESTYCASPDPQFRALGGLSRGGYWALEIAFRHPEAFVSVGGHSAALLDEYAKPDINPQFTALTSDLGDLRIYLDIGANDWVRANTLQLHDDMVAAGVSHEWALNEGVHEEAYWTAHLDEYLAWYTQPWQQTAQTLPSCSH
;
A
#
# COMPACT_ATOMS: atom_id res chain seq x y z
N MET A 1 34.91 -38.13 12.71
CA MET A 1 35.17 -37.62 11.36
C MET A 1 36.46 -38.21 10.85
N SER A 2 36.47 -38.90 9.69
CA SER A 2 37.70 -39.51 9.15
C SER A 2 38.64 -38.44 8.65
N LYS A 3 39.93 -38.66 8.85
CA LYS A 3 41.01 -37.71 8.40
C LYS A 3 40.88 -37.29 6.93
N GLY A 4 40.31 -38.11 6.07
CA GLY A 4 40.10 -37.83 4.65
C GLY A 4 39.06 -36.70 4.38
N ARG A 5 38.01 -36.58 5.21
CA ARG A 5 37.02 -35.49 5.03
C ARG A 5 37.55 -34.12 5.46
N LEU A 6 38.45 -34.06 6.43
CA LEU A 6 39.10 -32.82 6.85
C LEU A 6 39.99 -32.23 5.76
N PHE A 7 40.72 -33.07 5.02
CA PHE A 7 41.58 -32.58 3.89
C PHE A 7 40.78 -32.06 2.71
N VAL A 8 39.59 -32.63 2.42
CA VAL A 8 38.71 -32.15 1.36
C VAL A 8 38.13 -30.77 1.69
N TYR A 9 37.69 -30.54 2.92
CA TYR A 9 37.17 -29.23 3.33
C TYR A 9 38.24 -28.16 3.41
N LEU A 10 39.47 -28.52 3.81
CA LEU A 10 40.59 -27.59 3.85
C LEU A 10 41.00 -27.19 2.40
N GLY A 11 41.02 -28.11 1.46
CA GLY A 11 41.28 -27.85 0.04
C GLY A 11 40.22 -26.93 -0.61
N LEU A 12 38.95 -27.13 -0.33
CA LEU A 12 37.86 -26.30 -0.81
C LEU A 12 37.93 -24.88 -0.24
N ALA A 13 38.24 -24.72 1.05
CA ALA A 13 38.42 -23.41 1.68
C ALA A 13 39.57 -22.61 1.09
N ILE A 14 40.70 -23.26 0.77
CA ILE A 14 41.86 -22.62 0.15
C ILE A 14 41.52 -22.18 -1.30
N LEU A 15 40.81 -23.00 -2.07
CA LEU A 15 40.38 -22.65 -3.42
C LEU A 15 39.39 -21.47 -3.43
N LEU A 16 38.49 -21.38 -2.42
CA LEU A 16 37.57 -20.27 -2.29
C LEU A 16 38.32 -18.96 -1.94
N LEU A 17 39.28 -19.01 -1.03
CA LEU A 17 40.11 -17.85 -0.68
C LEU A 17 40.97 -17.37 -1.87
N LEU A 18 41.50 -18.28 -2.68
CA LEU A 18 42.24 -17.91 -3.89
C LEU A 18 41.35 -17.29 -4.96
N ALA A 19 40.12 -17.75 -5.11
CA ALA A 19 39.13 -17.15 -6.02
C ALA A 19 38.73 -15.72 -5.58
N ILE A 20 38.49 -15.51 -4.30
CA ILE A 20 38.21 -14.17 -3.72
C ILE A 20 39.40 -13.22 -3.91
N TRP A 21 40.64 -13.70 -3.70
CA TRP A 21 41.83 -12.92 -3.91
C TRP A 21 42.09 -12.56 -5.40
N ALA A 22 41.77 -13.46 -6.34
CA ALA A 22 41.85 -13.19 -7.76
C ALA A 22 40.81 -12.15 -8.22
N LEU A 23 39.59 -12.22 -7.71
CA LEU A 23 38.52 -11.25 -7.98
C LEU A 23 38.82 -9.86 -7.40
N SER A 24 39.46 -9.77 -6.22
CA SER A 24 39.85 -8.51 -5.64
C SER A 24 40.98 -7.78 -6.39
N ARG A 25 41.74 -8.48 -7.23
CA ARG A 25 42.78 -7.88 -8.09
C ARG A 25 42.33 -7.49 -9.48
N ALA A 26 41.20 -8.01 -9.96
CA ALA A 26 40.68 -7.73 -11.28
C ALA A 26 39.92 -6.37 -11.39
N GLY A 27 39.71 -5.70 -10.29
CA GLY A 27 38.90 -4.47 -10.24
C GLY A 27 39.64 -3.19 -9.88
N LYS A 28 40.71 -2.85 -10.62
CA LYS A 28 41.14 -1.44 -10.64
C LYS A 28 40.59 -0.77 -11.91
N PRO A 29 39.69 0.25 -11.78
CA PRO A 29 39.28 1.02 -12.93
C PRO A 29 40.50 1.80 -13.48
N ALA A 30 40.67 1.79 -14.80
CA ALA A 30 41.60 2.64 -15.48
C ALA A 30 41.20 4.10 -15.30
N ASP A 31 42.14 4.94 -14.88
CA ASP A 31 41.99 6.39 -14.85
C ASP A 31 41.71 6.91 -16.28
N VAL A 32 40.43 7.19 -16.55
CA VAL A 32 40.04 7.93 -17.75
C VAL A 32 40.00 9.40 -17.37
N THR A 33 41.11 10.09 -17.59
CA THR A 33 41.15 11.56 -17.60
C THR A 33 40.34 12.05 -18.80
N ALA A 34 39.06 12.38 -18.57
CA ALA A 34 38.24 13.04 -19.59
C ALA A 34 38.76 14.49 -19.78
N VAL A 35 39.34 14.75 -20.94
CA VAL A 35 39.65 16.10 -21.41
C VAL A 35 38.32 16.79 -21.71
N ILE A 36 37.95 17.72 -20.87
CA ILE A 36 36.78 18.60 -21.11
C ILE A 36 37.21 19.67 -22.11
N THR A 37 36.76 19.53 -23.36
CA THR A 37 36.80 20.59 -24.36
C THR A 37 35.63 21.53 -24.09
N PRO A 38 35.85 22.86 -23.95
CA PRO A 38 34.71 23.78 -23.72
C PRO A 38 33.87 23.87 -24.99
N ALA A 39 32.56 23.59 -24.85
CA ALA A 39 31.58 23.80 -25.91
C ALA A 39 31.48 25.28 -26.24
N SER A 40 31.59 25.58 -27.53
CA SER A 40 31.43 26.89 -28.15
C SER A 40 30.03 27.44 -27.82
N THR A 41 29.98 28.63 -27.21
CA THR A 41 28.78 29.43 -27.02
C THR A 41 28.27 29.94 -28.38
N ALA A 42 27.24 29.29 -28.92
CA ALA A 42 26.50 29.85 -30.04
C ALA A 42 25.60 30.97 -29.50
N VAL A 43 25.92 32.20 -29.90
CA VAL A 43 25.10 33.40 -29.70
C VAL A 43 23.86 33.29 -30.57
N VAL A 44 22.66 33.15 -29.95
CA VAL A 44 21.39 33.28 -30.66
C VAL A 44 21.03 34.74 -30.76
N PRO A 45 20.76 35.31 -31.95
CA PRO A 45 20.35 36.71 -32.08
C PRO A 45 18.93 36.90 -31.53
N ALA A 46 18.80 37.85 -30.63
CA ALA A 46 17.54 38.34 -30.14
C ALA A 46 16.88 39.18 -31.28
N ASN A 47 15.81 38.61 -31.86
CA ASN A 47 14.75 39.38 -32.51
C ASN A 47 13.64 38.44 -32.96
N LEU A 48 12.55 38.49 -32.21
CA LEU A 48 11.17 38.38 -32.66
C LEU A 48 10.25 38.36 -31.43
N ILE A 49 10.03 39.54 -30.85
CA ILE A 49 8.91 39.74 -29.94
C ILE A 49 7.70 39.91 -30.86
N SER A 50 6.88 38.88 -30.99
CA SER A 50 5.56 38.96 -31.57
C SER A 50 4.62 39.52 -30.50
N GLU A 51 3.99 40.66 -30.76
CA GLU A 51 2.91 41.22 -29.96
C GLU A 51 1.74 40.22 -29.84
N PRO A 52 1.09 40.13 -28.65
CA PRO A 52 -0.11 39.33 -28.51
C PRO A 52 -1.27 39.97 -29.29
N PRO A 53 -2.17 39.15 -29.89
CA PRO A 53 -3.31 39.66 -30.65
C PRO A 53 -4.27 40.42 -29.72
N THR A 54 -4.64 41.61 -30.15
CA THR A 54 -5.64 42.49 -29.53
C THR A 54 -6.99 41.80 -29.47
N ALA A 55 -7.56 41.66 -28.27
CA ALA A 55 -8.90 41.10 -28.06
C ALA A 55 -9.97 42.00 -28.73
N PRO A 56 -11.01 41.42 -29.35
CA PRO A 56 -12.12 42.18 -29.89
C PRO A 56 -12.95 42.83 -28.77
N PRO A 57 -13.62 43.99 -29.04
CA PRO A 57 -14.38 44.73 -28.04
C PRO A 57 -15.56 43.90 -27.51
N THR A 58 -15.68 43.82 -26.20
CA THR A 58 -16.81 43.21 -25.48
C THR A 58 -18.09 43.99 -25.78
N ALA A 59 -19.04 43.37 -26.46
CA ALA A 59 -20.38 43.93 -26.67
C ALA A 59 -21.12 44.02 -25.34
N LEU A 60 -21.58 45.20 -25.00
CA LEU A 60 -22.38 45.53 -23.84
C LEU A 60 -23.77 44.89 -24.01
N LEU A 61 -24.06 43.82 -23.25
CA LEU A 61 -25.38 43.21 -23.24
C LEU A 61 -26.35 44.10 -22.46
N THR A 62 -27.40 44.53 -23.13
CA THR A 62 -28.54 45.27 -22.57
C THR A 62 -29.31 44.36 -21.62
N PRO A 63 -29.70 44.78 -20.40
CA PRO A 63 -30.47 43.95 -19.50
C PRO A 63 -31.89 43.73 -20.01
N THR A 64 -32.26 42.47 -20.17
CA THR A 64 -33.64 42.04 -20.47
C THR A 64 -34.51 42.24 -19.23
N PRO A 65 -35.74 42.73 -19.33
CA PRO A 65 -36.61 42.94 -18.18
C PRO A 65 -37.00 41.62 -17.51
N LEU A 66 -36.92 41.62 -16.19
CA LEU A 66 -37.24 40.54 -15.29
C LEU A 66 -38.71 40.14 -15.42
N SER A 67 -38.97 38.88 -15.78
CA SER A 67 -40.30 38.30 -15.83
C SER A 67 -40.82 38.13 -14.42
N THR A 68 -41.99 38.67 -14.11
CA THR A 68 -42.68 38.53 -12.83
C THR A 68 -43.13 37.09 -12.58
N PHE A 69 -42.66 36.51 -11.49
CA PHE A 69 -43.06 35.16 -11.05
C PHE A 69 -44.55 35.14 -10.62
N PRO A 70 -45.28 34.05 -10.94
CA PRO A 70 -46.63 33.83 -10.39
C PRO A 70 -46.58 33.59 -8.87
N PRO A 71 -47.68 33.82 -8.13
CA PRO A 71 -47.71 33.75 -6.68
C PRO A 71 -47.37 32.33 -6.19
N THR A 72 -46.45 32.28 -5.23
CA THR A 72 -46.05 31.08 -4.52
C THR A 72 -47.22 30.45 -3.77
N ILE A 73 -47.62 29.23 -4.14
CA ILE A 73 -48.56 28.43 -3.37
C ILE A 73 -47.83 27.98 -2.10
N THR A 74 -48.30 28.38 -0.94
CA THR A 74 -47.80 27.96 0.37
C THR A 74 -48.11 26.47 0.55
N PRO A 75 -47.15 25.60 0.73
CA PRO A 75 -47.43 24.19 1.00
C PRO A 75 -48.09 24.05 2.39
N THR A 76 -49.23 23.41 2.43
CA THR A 76 -49.90 22.98 3.68
C THR A 76 -48.99 22.04 4.43
N ALA A 77 -48.68 22.34 5.69
CA ALA A 77 -47.83 21.47 6.51
C ALA A 77 -48.45 20.06 6.66
N VAL A 78 -47.75 19.08 6.16
CA VAL A 78 -48.05 17.66 6.44
C VAL A 78 -47.66 17.40 7.89
N PRO A 79 -48.51 16.77 8.71
CA PRO A 79 -48.15 16.44 10.08
C PRO A 79 -46.97 15.46 10.07
N THR A 80 -45.81 15.91 10.54
CA THR A 80 -44.62 15.09 10.72
C THR A 80 -44.88 14.17 11.92
N LEU A 81 -44.88 12.86 11.68
CA LEU A 81 -44.86 11.88 12.74
C LEU A 81 -43.60 12.11 13.61
N PRO A 82 -43.70 12.03 14.96
CA PRO A 82 -42.55 12.14 15.82
C PRO A 82 -41.53 11.07 15.43
N PRO A 83 -40.21 11.39 15.42
CA PRO A 83 -39.21 10.40 15.10
C PRO A 83 -39.28 9.23 16.08
N THR A 84 -39.52 8.03 15.57
CA THR A 84 -39.40 6.81 16.35
C THR A 84 -37.94 6.71 16.82
N THR A 85 -37.71 6.95 18.09
CA THR A 85 -36.39 6.72 18.69
C THR A 85 -36.13 5.22 18.68
N THR A 86 -35.39 4.74 17.70
CA THR A 86 -34.81 3.41 17.77
C THR A 86 -33.89 3.39 18.99
N PRO A 87 -34.06 2.45 19.95
CA PRO A 87 -33.16 2.38 21.09
C PRO A 87 -31.75 2.17 20.55
N THR A 88 -30.89 3.17 20.75
CA THR A 88 -29.46 3.01 20.55
C THR A 88 -29.02 1.92 21.51
N ALA A 89 -28.62 0.77 21.01
CA ALA A 89 -28.05 -0.28 21.83
C ALA A 89 -26.86 0.36 22.57
N THR A 90 -26.96 0.43 23.89
CA THR A 90 -25.88 0.91 24.74
C THR A 90 -24.73 -0.07 24.53
N ALA A 91 -23.66 0.37 23.86
CA ALA A 91 -22.48 -0.43 23.66
C ALA A 91 -21.97 -0.86 25.05
N VAL A 92 -21.89 -2.16 25.28
CA VAL A 92 -21.25 -2.70 26.50
C VAL A 92 -19.81 -2.23 26.45
N PRO A 93 -19.28 -1.56 27.50
CA PRO A 93 -17.89 -1.11 27.49
C PRO A 93 -16.98 -2.31 27.32
N CYS A 94 -16.14 -2.27 26.28
CA CYS A 94 -15.13 -3.30 26.08
C CYS A 94 -14.00 -3.12 27.11
N ASN A 95 -13.76 -4.14 27.93
CA ASN A 95 -12.70 -4.16 28.94
C ASN A 95 -11.54 -5.14 28.58
N GLN A 96 -11.59 -5.73 27.38
CA GLN A 96 -10.55 -6.64 26.90
C GLN A 96 -9.58 -5.86 26.02
N THR A 97 -8.32 -6.29 25.99
CA THR A 97 -7.32 -5.82 25.04
C THR A 97 -7.40 -6.65 23.75
N GLY A 98 -6.90 -6.10 22.66
CA GLY A 98 -6.61 -6.84 21.46
C GLY A 98 -5.54 -7.92 21.70
N ARG A 99 -5.36 -8.80 20.73
CA ARG A 99 -4.36 -9.87 20.82
C ARG A 99 -3.84 -10.26 19.44
N ILE A 100 -2.60 -10.72 19.41
CA ILE A 100 -2.01 -11.39 18.25
C ILE A 100 -2.28 -12.91 18.35
N GLU A 101 -2.75 -13.48 17.26
CA GLU A 101 -2.75 -14.92 17.03
C GLU A 101 -1.78 -15.27 15.90
N THR A 102 -1.18 -16.46 15.96
CA THR A 102 -0.26 -16.96 14.94
C THR A 102 -0.75 -18.31 14.44
N GLY A 103 -0.57 -18.57 13.16
CA GLY A 103 -1.01 -19.83 12.56
C GLY A 103 -0.39 -20.08 11.19
N PHE A 104 -0.94 -21.08 10.53
CA PHE A 104 -0.61 -21.43 9.15
C PHE A 104 -1.91 -21.53 8.36
N PHE A 105 -1.88 -21.05 7.13
CA PHE A 105 -2.97 -21.26 6.18
C PHE A 105 -2.50 -22.17 5.04
N PRO A 106 -3.38 -23.01 4.48
CA PRO A 106 -3.05 -23.86 3.37
C PRO A 106 -2.96 -23.05 2.06
N SER A 107 -2.04 -23.45 1.18
CA SER A 107 -1.90 -22.88 -0.16
C SER A 107 -1.50 -23.98 -1.15
N ASP A 108 -2.17 -24.02 -2.28
CA ASP A 108 -1.85 -24.95 -3.37
C ASP A 108 -0.50 -24.62 -4.04
N ILE A 109 0.03 -23.40 -3.81
CA ILE A 109 1.29 -22.93 -4.38
C ILE A 109 2.50 -23.32 -3.50
N VAL A 110 2.35 -23.18 -2.16
CA VAL A 110 3.48 -23.34 -1.22
C VAL A 110 3.24 -24.41 -0.16
N GLY A 111 2.09 -25.08 -0.17
CA GLY A 111 1.67 -26.06 0.84
C GLY A 111 1.08 -25.39 2.07
N GLU A 112 1.89 -24.81 2.91
CA GLU A 112 1.45 -24.01 4.08
C GLU A 112 2.30 -22.76 4.22
N MET A 113 1.67 -21.65 4.66
CA MET A 113 2.36 -20.40 4.93
C MET A 113 1.94 -19.84 6.28
N SER A 114 2.92 -19.35 7.06
CA SER A 114 2.64 -18.73 8.36
C SER A 114 2.06 -17.33 8.22
N TYR A 115 1.26 -16.95 9.22
CA TYR A 115 0.73 -15.59 9.36
C TYR A 115 0.59 -15.23 10.83
N ARG A 116 0.53 -13.93 11.10
CA ARG A 116 0.01 -13.33 12.33
C ARG A 116 -1.26 -12.57 12.02
N ILE A 117 -2.16 -12.51 13.00
CA ILE A 117 -3.36 -11.70 12.91
C ILE A 117 -3.57 -10.96 14.23
N TYR A 118 -3.75 -9.65 14.14
CA TYR A 118 -4.24 -8.85 15.25
C TYR A 118 -5.77 -8.88 15.26
N LEU A 119 -6.33 -9.24 16.40
CA LEU A 119 -7.74 -9.23 16.71
C LEU A 119 -8.02 -8.08 17.68
N PRO A 120 -8.94 -7.16 17.34
CA PRO A 120 -9.15 -5.95 18.12
C PRO A 120 -9.79 -6.24 19.49
N PRO A 121 -9.82 -5.24 20.41
CA PRO A 121 -10.53 -5.35 21.67
C PRO A 121 -11.94 -5.91 21.52
N CYS A 122 -12.30 -6.86 22.36
CA CYS A 122 -13.60 -7.54 22.36
C CYS A 122 -13.99 -8.17 21.01
N TYR A 123 -13.02 -8.70 20.30
CA TYR A 123 -13.25 -9.43 19.05
C TYR A 123 -14.32 -10.52 19.23
N GLY A 124 -15.32 -10.52 18.34
CA GLY A 124 -16.43 -11.49 18.30
C GLY A 124 -17.59 -11.19 19.25
N GLU A 125 -17.44 -10.32 20.25
CA GLU A 125 -18.52 -10.06 21.25
C GLU A 125 -19.72 -9.30 20.65
N ASN A 126 -19.50 -8.48 19.62
CA ASN A 126 -20.58 -7.76 18.94
C ASN A 126 -21.31 -8.60 17.88
N GLY A 127 -20.82 -9.82 17.58
CA GLY A 127 -21.36 -10.74 16.58
C GLY A 127 -21.32 -10.19 15.15
N ARG A 128 -20.44 -9.23 14.84
CA ARG A 128 -20.31 -8.61 13.51
C ARG A 128 -18.99 -8.99 12.86
N THR A 129 -18.95 -8.85 11.53
CA THR A 129 -17.68 -8.92 10.78
C THR A 129 -16.88 -7.62 10.97
N TYR A 130 -15.60 -7.67 10.63
CA TYR A 130 -14.64 -6.58 10.76
C TYR A 130 -14.01 -6.26 9.41
N PRO A 131 -13.63 -4.99 9.15
CA PRO A 131 -12.72 -4.66 8.07
C PRO A 131 -11.36 -5.34 8.26
N VAL A 132 -10.67 -5.63 7.16
CA VAL A 132 -9.38 -6.32 7.18
C VAL A 132 -8.31 -5.51 6.47
N LEU A 133 -7.19 -5.30 7.14
CA LEU A 133 -5.97 -4.74 6.59
C LEU A 133 -4.92 -5.84 6.47
N TYR A 134 -4.48 -6.15 5.25
CA TYR A 134 -3.38 -7.07 4.98
C TYR A 134 -2.08 -6.27 4.85
N MET A 135 -1.05 -6.63 5.65
CA MET A 135 0.23 -5.92 5.69
C MET A 135 1.39 -6.84 5.33
N LEU A 136 1.92 -6.68 4.11
CA LEU A 136 2.92 -7.55 3.53
C LEU A 136 4.34 -7.18 4.01
N PRO A 137 5.19 -8.18 4.35
CA PRO A 137 6.54 -7.95 4.82
C PRO A 137 7.53 -7.67 3.67
N GLY A 138 8.66 -7.06 3.98
CA GLY A 138 9.79 -6.92 3.06
C GLY A 138 10.54 -8.23 2.84
N ASN A 139 11.50 -8.21 1.91
CA ASN A 139 12.21 -9.38 1.41
C ASN A 139 12.92 -10.23 2.48
N THR A 140 13.51 -9.60 3.49
CA THR A 140 14.30 -10.28 4.52
C THR A 140 13.54 -10.47 5.82
N TYR A 141 12.28 -10.05 5.86
CA TYR A 141 11.43 -10.09 7.04
C TYR A 141 10.49 -11.30 7.02
N THR A 142 9.92 -11.59 8.18
CA THR A 142 8.89 -12.61 8.36
C THR A 142 7.53 -11.97 8.57
N ASP A 143 6.52 -12.79 8.85
CA ASP A 143 5.19 -12.39 9.32
C ASP A 143 5.20 -11.52 10.59
N ALA A 144 6.36 -11.45 11.28
CA ALA A 144 6.50 -10.73 12.53
C ALA A 144 6.86 -9.24 12.38
N ILE A 145 7.27 -8.77 11.20
CA ILE A 145 7.85 -7.42 11.10
C ILE A 145 6.88 -6.32 11.54
N TRP A 146 5.65 -6.36 11.09
CA TRP A 146 4.69 -5.33 11.42
C TRP A 146 4.29 -5.33 12.90
N ASP A 147 4.17 -6.51 13.53
CA ASP A 147 4.02 -6.71 14.98
C ASP A 147 5.25 -6.17 15.73
N GLN A 148 6.48 -6.53 15.31
CA GLN A 148 7.72 -6.09 15.95
C GLN A 148 7.96 -4.58 15.92
N ILE A 149 7.47 -3.88 14.90
CA ILE A 149 7.57 -2.42 14.82
C ILE A 149 6.40 -1.68 15.45
N GLY A 150 5.42 -2.41 16.04
CA GLY A 150 4.37 -1.84 16.88
C GLY A 150 3.06 -1.50 16.16
N LEU A 151 2.75 -2.16 15.03
CA LEU A 151 1.53 -1.86 14.26
C LEU A 151 0.26 -2.21 15.03
N ASP A 152 0.27 -3.32 15.77
CA ASP A 152 -0.87 -3.77 16.58
C ASP A 152 -1.04 -2.91 17.84
N GLU A 153 0.03 -2.45 18.50
CA GLU A 153 -0.04 -1.51 19.61
C GLU A 153 -0.59 -0.14 19.15
N ALA A 154 -0.16 0.35 17.99
CA ALA A 154 -0.69 1.58 17.42
C ALA A 154 -2.18 1.44 17.06
N ALA A 155 -2.58 0.31 16.47
CA ALA A 155 -3.98 0.01 16.19
C ALA A 155 -4.82 -0.08 17.47
N GLU A 156 -4.32 -0.80 18.48
CA GLU A 156 -4.95 -0.92 19.80
C GLU A 156 -5.20 0.45 20.42
N ALA A 157 -4.17 1.30 20.47
CA ALA A 157 -4.25 2.63 21.04
C ALA A 157 -5.27 3.51 20.30
N GLY A 158 -5.27 3.49 18.98
CA GLY A 158 -6.20 4.26 18.16
C GLY A 158 -7.65 3.77 18.25
N ILE A 159 -7.87 2.45 18.34
CA ILE A 159 -9.20 1.87 18.55
C ILE A 159 -9.74 2.22 19.93
N GLN A 160 -8.93 2.10 20.99
CA GLN A 160 -9.33 2.47 22.35
C GLN A 160 -9.62 3.98 22.49
N ALA A 161 -8.88 4.81 21.78
CA ALA A 161 -9.11 6.25 21.71
C ALA A 161 -10.32 6.64 20.84
N GLY A 162 -10.94 5.69 20.12
CA GLY A 162 -12.05 5.94 19.20
C GLY A 162 -11.62 6.70 17.92
N ILE A 163 -10.33 6.67 17.58
CA ILE A 163 -9.76 7.28 16.36
C ILE A 163 -10.02 6.36 15.17
N TYR A 164 -9.83 5.05 15.36
CA TYR A 164 -10.05 4.02 14.35
C TYR A 164 -11.23 3.13 14.72
N PRO A 165 -11.98 2.60 13.74
CA PRO A 165 -12.90 1.49 14.00
C PRO A 165 -12.13 0.23 14.36
N PRO A 166 -12.73 -0.74 15.07
CA PRO A 166 -12.13 -2.06 15.23
C PRO A 166 -11.88 -2.74 13.87
N ILE A 167 -10.65 -3.19 13.65
CA ILE A 167 -10.18 -3.85 12.41
C ILE A 167 -9.40 -5.12 12.73
N LEU A 168 -9.33 -6.05 11.78
CA LEU A 168 -8.36 -7.13 11.75
C LEU A 168 -7.11 -6.66 11.00
N ILE A 169 -5.92 -7.02 11.47
CA ILE A 169 -4.68 -6.81 10.72
C ILE A 169 -4.04 -8.18 10.48
N VAL A 170 -3.89 -8.55 9.21
CA VAL A 170 -3.32 -9.83 8.79
C VAL A 170 -1.92 -9.60 8.24
N MET A 171 -0.95 -10.27 8.81
CA MET A 171 0.48 -10.12 8.51
C MET A 171 1.03 -11.49 8.05
N PRO A 172 0.97 -11.80 6.76
CA PRO A 172 1.46 -13.08 6.24
C PRO A 172 2.99 -13.07 6.13
N TYR A 173 3.58 -14.27 6.10
CA TYR A 173 4.94 -14.45 5.63
C TYR A 173 5.00 -14.28 4.11
N SER A 174 6.16 -13.94 3.56
CA SER A 174 6.36 -13.83 2.11
C SER A 174 7.07 -15.06 1.51
N GLY A 175 7.98 -15.65 2.28
CA GLY A 175 8.71 -16.85 1.90
C GLY A 175 9.50 -16.74 0.59
N GLU A 176 9.89 -17.90 0.07
CA GLU A 176 10.61 -17.98 -1.20
C GLU A 176 9.73 -17.55 -2.39
N VAL A 177 8.42 -17.82 -2.33
CA VAL A 177 7.51 -17.50 -3.43
C VAL A 177 7.50 -16.01 -3.77
N ALA A 178 7.53 -15.13 -2.76
CA ALA A 178 7.60 -13.69 -3.00
C ALA A 178 8.95 -13.22 -3.54
N ASN A 179 10.01 -13.99 -3.29
CA ASN A 179 11.37 -13.64 -3.73
C ASN A 179 11.68 -14.14 -5.15
N PHE A 180 11.07 -15.27 -5.55
CA PHE A 180 11.36 -15.92 -6.83
C PHE A 180 10.24 -15.78 -7.87
N THR A 181 9.15 -15.10 -7.52
CA THR A 181 8.07 -14.74 -8.46
C THR A 181 7.87 -13.23 -8.50
N SER A 182 7.12 -12.75 -9.48
CA SER A 182 6.92 -11.30 -9.68
C SER A 182 5.46 -10.92 -9.93
N GLY A 183 4.56 -11.88 -10.01
CA GLY A 183 3.12 -11.67 -10.21
C GLY A 183 2.50 -12.72 -11.13
N GLY A 184 1.18 -12.67 -11.27
CA GLY A 184 0.41 -13.59 -12.07
C GLY A 184 0.13 -14.95 -11.42
N PRO A 185 -0.56 -15.84 -12.13
CA PRO A 185 -0.97 -17.14 -11.60
C PRO A 185 0.21 -17.98 -11.09
N GLY A 186 0.07 -18.57 -9.89
CA GLY A 186 1.09 -19.39 -9.27
C GLY A 186 2.22 -18.61 -8.58
N SER A 187 2.06 -17.30 -8.40
CA SER A 187 2.97 -16.43 -7.66
C SER A 187 2.44 -16.11 -6.25
N TYR A 188 3.16 -15.24 -5.55
CA TYR A 188 2.71 -14.71 -4.26
C TYR A 188 1.39 -13.92 -4.36
N GLU A 189 1.07 -13.34 -5.54
CA GLU A 189 -0.24 -12.77 -5.83
C GLU A 189 -1.37 -13.79 -5.60
N THR A 190 -1.24 -15.01 -6.14
CA THR A 190 -2.23 -16.08 -5.94
C THR A 190 -2.36 -16.45 -4.46
N VAL A 191 -1.23 -16.57 -3.77
CA VAL A 191 -1.20 -16.91 -2.33
C VAL A 191 -1.95 -15.86 -1.49
N ILE A 192 -1.76 -14.58 -1.77
CA ILE A 192 -2.43 -13.52 -1.00
C ILE A 192 -3.88 -13.35 -1.41
N LEU A 193 -4.14 -13.22 -2.71
CA LEU A 193 -5.46 -12.84 -3.22
C LEU A 193 -6.49 -13.98 -3.10
N GLN A 194 -6.05 -15.22 -3.25
CA GLN A 194 -6.94 -16.38 -3.27
C GLN A 194 -6.84 -17.19 -1.98
N ASP A 195 -5.65 -17.68 -1.62
CA ASP A 195 -5.51 -18.64 -0.52
C ASP A 195 -5.68 -17.96 0.84
N LEU A 196 -4.92 -16.88 1.10
CA LEU A 196 -4.97 -16.17 2.39
C LEU A 196 -6.31 -15.49 2.61
N THR A 197 -6.83 -14.77 1.61
CA THR A 197 -8.09 -14.04 1.74
C THR A 197 -9.23 -14.99 2.04
N ALA A 198 -9.38 -16.10 1.29
CA ALA A 198 -10.42 -17.09 1.52
C ALA A 198 -10.27 -17.77 2.91
N TYR A 199 -9.03 -18.05 3.33
CA TYR A 199 -8.76 -18.64 4.65
C TYR A 199 -9.18 -17.68 5.77
N VAL A 200 -8.80 -16.41 5.69
CA VAL A 200 -9.15 -15.40 6.71
C VAL A 200 -10.65 -15.21 6.80
N GLU A 201 -11.35 -15.12 5.68
CA GLU A 201 -12.80 -14.96 5.63
C GLU A 201 -13.56 -16.20 6.15
N SER A 202 -13.00 -17.39 5.99
CA SER A 202 -13.62 -18.63 6.49
C SER A 202 -13.29 -18.94 7.95
N THR A 203 -12.25 -18.33 8.52
CA THR A 203 -11.73 -18.65 9.85
C THR A 203 -12.06 -17.57 10.88
N TYR A 204 -12.09 -16.32 10.44
CA TYR A 204 -12.29 -15.16 11.31
C TYR A 204 -13.55 -14.38 10.91
N CYS A 205 -14.03 -13.54 11.80
CA CYS A 205 -15.13 -12.61 11.50
C CYS A 205 -14.69 -11.48 10.53
N ALA A 206 -14.01 -11.83 9.46
CA ALA A 206 -13.58 -10.91 8.40
C ALA A 206 -14.75 -10.57 7.46
N SER A 207 -14.86 -9.32 7.02
CA SER A 207 -15.84 -8.95 6.01
C SER A 207 -15.40 -9.47 4.63
N PRO A 208 -16.24 -10.23 3.91
CA PRO A 208 -15.93 -10.68 2.55
C PRO A 208 -16.09 -9.59 1.48
N ASP A 209 -16.68 -8.44 1.83
CA ASP A 209 -16.90 -7.34 0.90
C ASP A 209 -15.58 -6.59 0.65
N PRO A 210 -15.12 -6.45 -0.62
CA PRO A 210 -13.90 -5.72 -0.97
C PRO A 210 -13.84 -4.28 -0.46
N GLN A 211 -14.98 -3.63 -0.23
CA GLN A 211 -15.07 -2.30 0.37
C GLN A 211 -14.49 -2.24 1.80
N PHE A 212 -14.38 -3.40 2.45
CA PHE A 212 -13.80 -3.54 3.80
C PHE A 212 -12.46 -4.28 3.78
N ARG A 213 -11.78 -4.32 2.63
CA ARG A 213 -10.47 -4.94 2.48
C ARG A 213 -9.44 -3.93 1.99
N ALA A 214 -8.32 -3.81 2.69
CA ALA A 214 -7.17 -2.99 2.32
C ALA A 214 -5.90 -3.84 2.27
N LEU A 215 -4.96 -3.42 1.43
CA LEU A 215 -3.68 -4.09 1.24
C LEU A 215 -2.55 -3.08 1.37
N GLY A 216 -1.53 -3.42 2.12
CA GLY A 216 -0.33 -2.60 2.25
C GLY A 216 0.92 -3.44 2.40
N GLY A 217 2.06 -2.81 2.34
CA GLY A 217 3.32 -3.50 2.55
C GLY A 217 4.52 -2.59 2.49
N LEU A 218 5.61 -3.04 3.10
CA LEU A 218 6.89 -2.33 3.09
C LEU A 218 7.90 -2.97 2.13
N SER A 219 8.73 -2.18 1.48
CA SER A 219 9.83 -2.67 0.64
C SER A 219 9.34 -3.63 -0.47
N ARG A 220 9.80 -4.88 -0.48
CA ARG A 220 9.29 -5.93 -1.39
C ARG A 220 7.80 -6.20 -1.16
N GLY A 221 7.30 -6.11 0.08
CA GLY A 221 5.87 -6.19 0.38
C GLY A 221 5.08 -5.02 -0.22
N GLY A 222 5.66 -3.83 -0.27
CA GLY A 222 5.09 -2.67 -0.97
C GLY A 222 4.98 -2.90 -2.49
N TYR A 223 6.01 -3.51 -3.11
CA TYR A 223 5.92 -3.97 -4.50
C TYR A 223 4.74 -4.92 -4.69
N TRP A 224 4.62 -5.96 -3.85
CA TRP A 224 3.55 -6.95 -3.96
C TRP A 224 2.17 -6.35 -3.71
N ALA A 225 2.05 -5.45 -2.75
CA ALA A 225 0.78 -4.78 -2.49
C ALA A 225 0.29 -4.00 -3.72
N LEU A 226 1.18 -3.22 -4.34
CA LEU A 226 0.86 -2.45 -5.53
C LEU A 226 0.63 -3.35 -6.75
N GLU A 227 1.45 -4.40 -6.93
CA GLU A 227 1.30 -5.38 -8.02
C GLU A 227 -0.08 -6.03 -7.98
N ILE A 228 -0.46 -6.56 -6.83
CA ILE A 228 -1.75 -7.23 -6.65
C ILE A 228 -2.92 -6.26 -6.87
N ALA A 229 -2.89 -5.10 -6.21
CA ALA A 229 -4.02 -4.18 -6.23
C ALA A 229 -4.20 -3.47 -7.58
N PHE A 230 -3.13 -3.18 -8.33
CA PHE A 230 -3.25 -2.57 -9.66
C PHE A 230 -3.74 -3.53 -10.73
N ARG A 231 -3.57 -4.82 -10.51
CA ARG A 231 -4.11 -5.86 -11.39
C ARG A 231 -5.49 -6.35 -10.98
N HIS A 232 -5.87 -6.16 -9.72
CA HIS A 232 -7.16 -6.57 -9.13
C HIS A 232 -7.78 -5.42 -8.32
N PRO A 233 -8.01 -4.24 -8.93
CA PRO A 233 -8.48 -3.07 -8.22
C PRO A 233 -9.86 -3.25 -7.57
N GLU A 234 -10.66 -4.17 -8.10
CA GLU A 234 -11.96 -4.54 -7.55
C GLU A 234 -11.88 -5.32 -6.23
N ALA A 235 -10.71 -5.85 -5.88
CA ALA A 235 -10.54 -6.67 -4.69
C ALA A 235 -10.28 -5.87 -3.41
N PHE A 236 -9.94 -4.57 -3.52
CA PHE A 236 -9.53 -3.73 -2.39
C PHE A 236 -10.10 -2.33 -2.49
N VAL A 237 -10.46 -1.73 -1.36
CA VAL A 237 -10.83 -0.30 -1.30
C VAL A 237 -9.60 0.60 -1.31
N SER A 238 -8.48 0.12 -0.79
CA SER A 238 -7.24 0.91 -0.71
C SER A 238 -5.98 0.04 -0.75
N VAL A 239 -4.90 0.63 -1.28
CA VAL A 239 -3.56 0.03 -1.30
C VAL A 239 -2.49 1.03 -0.91
N GLY A 240 -1.50 0.59 -0.12
CA GLY A 240 -0.33 1.40 0.25
C GLY A 240 0.99 0.70 -0.07
N GLY A 241 1.90 1.44 -0.69
CA GLY A 241 3.26 1.04 -0.95
C GLY A 241 4.25 1.84 -0.11
N HIS A 242 4.69 1.26 1.03
CA HIS A 242 5.57 1.93 2.00
C HIS A 242 7.03 1.62 1.66
N SER A 243 7.78 2.61 1.19
CA SER A 243 9.14 2.41 0.65
C SER A 243 9.16 1.26 -0.38
N ALA A 244 8.20 1.21 -1.30
CA ALA A 244 8.02 0.09 -2.21
C ALA A 244 9.26 -0.15 -3.09
N ALA A 245 9.77 -1.39 -3.10
CA ALA A 245 10.95 -1.76 -3.88
C ALA A 245 10.58 -2.05 -5.35
N LEU A 246 10.36 -1.00 -6.11
CA LEU A 246 9.94 -1.03 -7.53
C LEU A 246 11.18 -1.12 -8.45
N LEU A 247 11.84 -2.29 -8.48
CA LEU A 247 13.01 -2.53 -9.32
C LEU A 247 12.57 -3.12 -10.66
N ASP A 248 13.11 -2.61 -11.76
CA ASP A 248 12.70 -2.97 -13.13
C ASP A 248 12.86 -4.47 -13.43
N GLU A 249 13.85 -5.11 -12.84
CA GLU A 249 14.13 -6.54 -13.02
C GLU A 249 13.12 -7.47 -12.35
N TYR A 250 12.21 -6.96 -11.52
CA TYR A 250 11.28 -7.81 -10.78
C TYR A 250 10.16 -8.37 -11.66
N ALA A 251 9.71 -7.62 -12.66
CA ALA A 251 8.58 -8.04 -13.47
C ALA A 251 8.57 -7.41 -14.87
N LYS A 252 7.85 -8.09 -15.78
CA LYS A 252 7.52 -7.52 -17.09
C LYS A 252 6.50 -6.39 -16.97
N PRO A 253 6.36 -5.52 -17.99
CA PRO A 253 5.45 -4.37 -17.93
C PRO A 253 3.97 -4.71 -17.66
N ASP A 254 3.49 -5.88 -18.05
CA ASP A 254 2.12 -6.34 -17.83
C ASP A 254 1.84 -6.78 -16.38
N ILE A 255 2.88 -6.83 -15.56
CA ILE A 255 2.85 -7.21 -14.14
C ILE A 255 3.41 -6.10 -13.25
N ASN A 256 4.49 -5.44 -13.67
CA ASN A 256 5.21 -4.47 -12.87
C ASN A 256 4.36 -3.23 -12.55
N PRO A 257 4.20 -2.85 -11.25
CA PRO A 257 3.41 -1.72 -10.81
C PRO A 257 3.75 -0.39 -11.50
N GLN A 258 4.99 -0.17 -11.90
CA GLN A 258 5.40 1.03 -12.63
C GLN A 258 4.67 1.21 -13.96
N PHE A 259 4.19 0.11 -14.57
CA PHE A 259 3.44 0.15 -15.82
C PHE A 259 1.95 -0.11 -15.61
N THR A 260 1.58 -1.06 -14.73
CA THR A 260 0.18 -1.39 -14.49
C THR A 260 -0.60 -0.24 -13.84
N ALA A 261 0.05 0.60 -13.03
CA ALA A 261 -0.55 1.85 -12.52
C ALA A 261 -1.09 2.78 -13.62
N LEU A 262 -0.50 2.73 -14.82
CA LEU A 262 -0.82 3.62 -15.93
C LEU A 262 -1.71 2.97 -17.00
N THR A 263 -1.83 1.64 -16.96
CA THR A 263 -2.52 0.86 -18.01
C THR A 263 -3.74 0.11 -17.52
N SER A 264 -3.87 -0.12 -16.21
CA SER A 264 -5.07 -0.73 -15.60
C SER A 264 -6.16 0.32 -15.37
N ASP A 265 -7.42 -0.12 -15.42
CA ASP A 265 -8.55 0.68 -14.95
C ASP A 265 -8.63 0.53 -13.42
N LEU A 266 -8.04 1.50 -12.70
CA LEU A 266 -7.94 1.46 -11.24
C LEU A 266 -9.25 1.87 -10.53
N GLY A 267 -10.26 2.37 -11.26
CA GLY A 267 -11.56 2.75 -10.71
C GLY A 267 -11.44 3.71 -9.53
N ASP A 268 -12.10 3.37 -8.41
CA ASP A 268 -12.10 4.15 -7.16
C ASP A 268 -11.05 3.65 -6.15
N LEU A 269 -10.09 2.81 -6.55
CA LEU A 269 -9.03 2.33 -5.68
C LEU A 269 -8.24 3.50 -5.09
N ARG A 270 -8.22 3.60 -3.76
CA ARG A 270 -7.40 4.58 -3.06
C ARG A 270 -5.96 4.09 -2.99
N ILE A 271 -5.02 4.94 -3.35
CA ILE A 271 -3.60 4.60 -3.44
C ILE A 271 -2.79 5.55 -2.58
N TYR A 272 -1.88 5.00 -1.76
CA TYR A 272 -0.93 5.75 -0.97
C TYR A 272 0.49 5.27 -1.23
N LEU A 273 1.37 6.19 -1.57
CA LEU A 273 2.80 5.96 -1.76
C LEU A 273 3.57 6.86 -0.82
N ASP A 274 4.49 6.30 -0.04
CA ASP A 274 5.42 7.06 0.78
C ASP A 274 6.83 6.51 0.71
N ILE A 275 7.81 7.36 0.96
CA ILE A 275 9.23 6.97 0.93
C ILE A 275 10.12 7.95 1.68
N GLY A 276 11.21 7.44 2.26
CA GLY A 276 12.25 8.26 2.86
C GLY A 276 13.10 9.01 1.82
N ALA A 277 13.42 10.27 2.08
CA ALA A 277 14.21 11.12 1.20
C ALA A 277 15.62 10.57 0.90
N ASN A 278 16.16 9.74 1.79
CA ASN A 278 17.45 9.08 1.62
C ASN A 278 17.33 7.55 1.46
N ASP A 279 16.15 7.07 1.09
CA ASP A 279 15.89 5.66 0.82
C ASP A 279 16.57 5.23 -0.49
N TRP A 280 17.18 4.05 -0.50
CA TRP A 280 17.91 3.54 -1.67
C TRP A 280 16.98 3.12 -2.83
N VAL A 281 15.70 2.78 -2.56
CA VAL A 281 14.68 2.49 -3.60
C VAL A 281 13.92 3.73 -4.06
N ARG A 282 14.24 4.93 -3.54
CA ARG A 282 13.51 6.17 -3.81
C ARG A 282 13.35 6.50 -5.28
N ALA A 283 14.36 6.25 -6.09
CA ALA A 283 14.35 6.67 -7.49
C ALA A 283 13.15 6.11 -8.26
N ASN A 284 12.86 4.82 -8.11
CA ASN A 284 11.78 4.15 -8.84
C ASN A 284 10.41 4.49 -8.25
N THR A 285 10.30 4.68 -6.94
CA THR A 285 9.03 5.10 -6.31
C THR A 285 8.68 6.55 -6.67
N LEU A 286 9.68 7.44 -6.73
CA LEU A 286 9.49 8.81 -7.21
C LEU A 286 9.10 8.83 -8.70
N GLN A 287 9.72 8.00 -9.53
CA GLN A 287 9.35 7.88 -10.94
C GLN A 287 7.89 7.41 -11.10
N LEU A 288 7.44 6.41 -10.32
CA LEU A 288 6.04 5.99 -10.33
C LEU A 288 5.11 7.15 -9.96
N HIS A 289 5.44 7.91 -8.89
CA HIS A 289 4.67 9.10 -8.50
C HIS A 289 4.57 10.10 -9.65
N ASP A 290 5.69 10.48 -10.26
CA ASP A 290 5.74 11.45 -11.34
C ASP A 290 4.93 10.99 -12.57
N ASP A 291 5.04 9.71 -12.94
CA ASP A 291 4.30 9.11 -14.05
C ASP A 291 2.79 9.07 -13.77
N MET A 292 2.37 8.71 -12.56
CA MET A 292 0.97 8.73 -12.14
C MET A 292 0.40 10.15 -12.16
N VAL A 293 1.15 11.15 -11.69
CA VAL A 293 0.77 12.57 -11.78
C VAL A 293 0.58 12.99 -13.25
N ALA A 294 1.55 12.63 -14.11
CA ALA A 294 1.49 12.96 -15.53
C ALA A 294 0.31 12.31 -16.25
N ALA A 295 -0.07 11.10 -15.83
CA ALA A 295 -1.22 10.36 -16.37
C ALA A 295 -2.57 10.74 -15.74
N GLY A 296 -2.58 11.58 -14.69
CA GLY A 296 -3.79 11.96 -13.97
C GLY A 296 -4.37 10.86 -13.09
N VAL A 297 -3.55 9.89 -12.68
CA VAL A 297 -3.93 8.83 -11.73
C VAL A 297 -3.93 9.40 -10.32
N SER A 298 -5.11 9.37 -9.67
CA SER A 298 -5.28 9.91 -8.32
C SER A 298 -4.57 9.03 -7.29
N HIS A 299 -3.70 9.61 -6.47
CA HIS A 299 -3.03 8.94 -5.36
C HIS A 299 -2.56 9.95 -4.32
N GLU A 300 -2.32 9.48 -3.10
CA GLU A 300 -1.66 10.24 -2.05
C GLU A 300 -0.17 9.94 -2.07
N TRP A 301 0.64 10.95 -1.80
CA TRP A 301 2.10 10.87 -1.87
C TRP A 301 2.75 11.58 -0.69
N ALA A 302 3.72 10.90 -0.06
CA ALA A 302 4.56 11.50 0.96
C ALA A 302 6.05 11.21 0.72
N LEU A 303 6.87 12.27 0.71
CA LEU A 303 8.32 12.20 0.73
C LEU A 303 8.79 12.71 2.09
N ASN A 304 9.15 11.79 2.97
CA ASN A 304 9.48 12.07 4.36
C ASN A 304 11.00 12.04 4.59
N GLU A 305 11.47 12.62 5.70
CA GLU A 305 12.82 12.39 6.17
C GLU A 305 12.99 10.91 6.55
N GLY A 306 14.08 10.29 6.14
CA GLY A 306 14.40 8.91 6.52
C GLY A 306 15.13 8.10 5.45
N VAL A 307 15.41 6.86 5.79
CA VAL A 307 16.09 5.84 4.98
C VAL A 307 15.28 4.55 4.99
N HIS A 308 15.73 3.52 4.27
CA HIS A 308 15.07 2.22 4.16
C HIS A 308 15.29 1.35 5.40
N GLU A 309 14.61 1.65 6.49
CA GLU A 309 14.80 0.96 7.77
C GLU A 309 13.54 0.93 8.63
N GLU A 310 13.53 0.07 9.64
CA GLU A 310 12.40 -0.13 10.56
C GLU A 310 11.97 1.16 11.26
N ALA A 311 12.92 2.01 11.65
CA ALA A 311 12.65 3.29 12.32
C ALA A 311 11.78 4.23 11.45
N TYR A 312 11.97 4.19 10.14
CA TYR A 312 11.14 4.94 9.20
C TYR A 312 9.68 4.48 9.27
N TRP A 313 9.44 3.19 9.07
CA TRP A 313 8.06 2.66 9.08
C TRP A 313 7.40 2.77 10.44
N THR A 314 8.15 2.55 11.54
CA THR A 314 7.66 2.75 12.91
C THR A 314 7.15 4.18 13.13
N ALA A 315 7.87 5.18 12.61
CA ALA A 315 7.49 6.59 12.77
C ALA A 315 6.18 6.98 12.05
N HIS A 316 5.74 6.19 11.08
CA HIS A 316 4.57 6.48 10.26
C HIS A 316 3.37 5.55 10.50
N LEU A 317 3.41 4.66 11.50
CA LEU A 317 2.33 3.68 11.76
C LEU A 317 0.97 4.33 11.99
N ASP A 318 0.91 5.40 12.79
CA ASP A 318 -0.34 6.12 13.05
C ASP A 318 -0.91 6.76 11.77
N GLU A 319 -0.04 7.28 10.90
CA GLU A 319 -0.42 7.84 9.62
C GLU A 319 -0.99 6.76 8.69
N TYR A 320 -0.32 5.61 8.60
CA TYR A 320 -0.80 4.46 7.82
C TYR A 320 -2.17 3.99 8.31
N LEU A 321 -2.32 3.76 9.61
CA LEU A 321 -3.58 3.31 10.20
C LEU A 321 -4.71 4.31 9.99
N ALA A 322 -4.45 5.60 10.19
CA ALA A 322 -5.44 6.66 9.95
C ALA A 322 -5.90 6.67 8.49
N TRP A 323 -4.98 6.51 7.55
CA TRP A 323 -5.28 6.50 6.13
C TRP A 323 -6.07 5.25 5.69
N TYR A 324 -5.63 4.05 6.09
CA TYR A 324 -6.33 2.80 5.73
C TYR A 324 -7.73 2.72 6.33
N THR A 325 -7.93 3.19 7.56
CA THR A 325 -9.20 3.08 8.27
C THR A 325 -10.21 4.17 7.92
N GLN A 326 -9.79 5.23 7.25
CA GLN A 326 -10.65 6.36 6.89
C GLN A 326 -11.95 5.95 6.17
N PRO A 327 -11.97 5.03 5.17
CA PRO A 327 -13.22 4.62 4.51
C PRO A 327 -14.19 3.91 5.45
N TRP A 328 -13.72 3.36 6.55
CA TRP A 328 -14.49 2.50 7.45
C TRP A 328 -15.04 3.22 8.69
N GLN A 329 -14.62 4.45 8.97
CA GLN A 329 -15.00 5.18 10.18
C GLN A 329 -16.52 5.31 10.40
N GLN A 330 -17.30 5.49 9.34
CA GLN A 330 -18.75 5.66 9.42
C GLN A 330 -19.53 4.37 9.21
N THR A 331 -18.95 3.37 8.57
CA THR A 331 -19.64 2.18 8.09
C THR A 331 -19.37 0.92 8.91
N ALA A 332 -18.32 0.89 9.72
CA ALA A 332 -17.96 -0.29 10.51
C ALA A 332 -19.07 -0.75 11.48
N GLN A 333 -19.97 0.15 11.90
CA GLN A 333 -21.11 -0.18 12.78
C GLN A 333 -22.26 -0.87 12.03
N THR A 334 -22.27 -0.86 10.70
CA THR A 334 -23.32 -1.45 9.85
C THR A 334 -22.92 -2.78 9.21
N LEU A 335 -21.74 -3.28 9.54
CA LEU A 335 -21.23 -4.54 9.01
C LEU A 335 -22.16 -5.72 9.33
N PRO A 336 -22.27 -6.73 8.45
CA PRO A 336 -23.12 -7.89 8.63
C PRO A 336 -22.70 -8.72 9.85
N SER A 337 -23.61 -9.61 10.27
CA SER A 337 -23.30 -10.54 11.37
C SER A 337 -22.20 -11.52 10.95
N CYS A 338 -21.31 -11.82 11.88
CA CYS A 338 -20.37 -12.91 11.77
C CYS A 338 -21.14 -14.24 11.83
N SER A 339 -20.83 -15.16 10.92
CA SER A 339 -21.51 -16.46 10.81
C SER A 339 -20.72 -17.63 11.42
N HIS A 340 -19.62 -17.36 12.14
CA HIS A 340 -18.75 -18.38 12.75
C HIS A 340 -19.02 -18.53 14.25
#